data_2d9a6aa9efb9acdb8976cf5e78f1509a
#
_entry.id   2d9a6aa9efb9acdb8976cf5e78f1509a
#
_cell.length_a   1.000
_cell.length_b   1.000
_cell.length_c   1.000
_cell.angle_alpha   90.00
_cell.angle_beta   90.00
_cell.angle_gamma   90.00
#
_symmetry.space_group_name_H-M   'P 1'
#
loop_
_entity.id
_entity.type
_entity.pdbx_description
1 polymer ?
#
loop_
_entity_poly.entity_id
_entity_poly.type
_entity_poly.pdbx_seq_one_letter_code
_entity_poly.pdbx_strand_id
1 'polypeptide(L)'
;MPQRANTLTLGTDRALYVGEIPATGWHCHASPVLLMGLSGRFALHWGAGRMETCRSALVAAGVEHLFDPRGEVVALVYLEPDSPEARSLRGVFQRQGGVLPDVAAPVGARAAIEGHLRAFDLPALLHRYLLQAAPPLDPRVARSLHVLRRPQQAPGRLARAGLASGVQLSASRFNHLFRAEMGVSLRSYRVWSQVRLAMAGLAVSPRLTDAALHGDFADSAHFSRMFRQTFGMTPSSVLKPLKQVTLLD
;
A
#
# COMPACT_ATOMS: atom_id res chain seq x y z
N MET A 1 -7.65 26.15 14.87
CA MET A 1 -8.10 25.46 13.64
C MET A 1 -8.71 24.13 14.05
N PRO A 2 -9.86 23.71 13.53
CA PRO A 2 -10.40 22.41 13.89
C PRO A 2 -9.38 21.33 13.49
N GLN A 3 -9.06 20.46 14.43
CA GLN A 3 -8.17 19.32 14.23
C GLN A 3 -8.77 18.47 13.11
N ARG A 4 -8.11 18.44 11.94
CA ARG A 4 -8.58 17.65 10.79
C ARG A 4 -8.55 16.19 11.19
N ALA A 5 -9.68 15.52 11.03
CA ALA A 5 -9.81 14.12 11.38
C ALA A 5 -8.97 13.26 10.44
N ASN A 6 -8.13 12.39 10.99
CA ASN A 6 -7.43 11.37 10.20
C ASN A 6 -8.46 10.36 9.68
N THR A 7 -8.39 10.05 8.40
CA THR A 7 -9.31 9.12 7.73
C THR A 7 -8.55 8.04 6.97
N LEU A 8 -9.13 6.85 6.92
CA LEU A 8 -8.65 5.73 6.13
C LEU A 8 -9.79 5.21 5.25
N THR A 9 -9.56 5.13 3.97
CA THR A 9 -10.50 4.57 3.01
C THR A 9 -9.84 3.38 2.30
N LEU A 10 -10.49 2.23 2.33
CA LEU A 10 -10.02 1.00 1.71
C LEU A 10 -10.96 0.62 0.56
N GLY A 11 -10.45 0.67 -0.66
CA GLY A 11 -11.12 0.16 -1.86
C GLY A 11 -10.55 -1.21 -2.28
N THR A 12 -11.03 -1.78 -3.36
CA THR A 12 -10.55 -3.08 -3.86
C THR A 12 -9.15 -3.01 -4.48
N ASP A 13 -8.79 -1.88 -5.08
CA ASP A 13 -7.58 -1.65 -5.86
C ASP A 13 -6.58 -0.68 -5.22
N ARG A 14 -6.97 -0.02 -4.12
CA ARG A 14 -6.14 0.97 -3.43
C ARG A 14 -6.58 1.22 -1.99
N ALA A 15 -5.71 1.86 -1.21
CA ALA A 15 -6.04 2.41 0.09
C ALA A 15 -5.62 3.88 0.14
N LEU A 16 -6.43 4.74 0.76
CA LEU A 16 -6.15 6.15 0.96
C LEU A 16 -6.15 6.47 2.45
N TYR A 17 -5.06 7.01 2.93
CA TYR A 17 -4.98 7.66 4.24
C TYR A 17 -4.88 9.18 4.03
N VAL A 18 -5.65 9.94 4.78
CA VAL A 18 -5.54 11.41 4.84
C VAL A 18 -5.45 11.82 6.30
N GLY A 19 -4.42 12.59 6.64
CA GLY A 19 -4.24 13.08 8.01
C GLY A 19 -2.79 13.38 8.35
N GLU A 20 -2.53 13.53 9.65
CA GLU A 20 -1.21 13.72 10.20
C GLU A 20 -0.62 12.36 10.62
N ILE A 21 0.65 12.14 10.32
CA ILE A 21 1.42 10.98 10.79
C ILE A 21 2.78 11.44 11.31
N PRO A 22 3.41 10.70 12.23
CA PRO A 22 4.79 10.96 12.63
C PRO A 22 5.76 10.66 11.48
N ALA A 23 7.00 11.14 11.61
CA ALA A 23 8.09 10.69 10.76
C ALA A 23 8.25 9.16 10.92
N THR A 24 8.45 8.47 9.79
CA THR A 24 8.63 7.02 9.78
C THR A 24 10.08 6.63 10.07
N GLY A 25 10.32 5.42 10.54
CA GLY A 25 11.61 4.77 10.37
C GLY A 25 11.83 4.28 8.94
N TRP A 26 13.02 3.76 8.64
CA TRP A 26 13.29 3.06 7.40
C TRP A 26 12.37 1.85 7.26
N HIS A 27 11.70 1.73 6.12
CA HIS A 27 10.75 0.66 5.85
C HIS A 27 10.56 0.45 4.35
N CYS A 28 9.95 -0.67 4.00
CA CYS A 28 9.47 -0.94 2.64
C CYS A 28 8.18 -1.75 2.69
N HIS A 29 7.34 -1.58 1.68
CA HIS A 29 6.08 -2.33 1.56
C HIS A 29 5.90 -2.90 0.15
N ALA A 30 4.98 -3.85 0.00
CA ALA A 30 4.72 -4.52 -1.27
C ALA A 30 3.88 -3.70 -2.25
N SER A 31 3.33 -2.58 -1.79
CA SER A 31 2.47 -1.68 -2.55
C SER A 31 3.26 -0.47 -3.04
N PRO A 32 3.12 -0.03 -4.29
CA PRO A 32 3.54 1.31 -4.65
C PRO A 32 2.70 2.34 -3.89
N VAL A 33 3.29 3.46 -3.52
CA VAL A 33 2.59 4.53 -2.82
C VAL A 33 2.80 5.88 -3.49
N LEU A 34 1.72 6.64 -3.62
CA LEU A 34 1.75 8.06 -3.93
C LEU A 34 1.64 8.83 -2.61
N LEU A 35 2.66 9.60 -2.29
CA LEU A 35 2.75 10.49 -1.15
C LEU A 35 2.40 11.90 -1.61
N MET A 36 1.55 12.62 -0.87
CA MET A 36 1.22 14.02 -1.18
C MET A 36 1.12 14.86 0.09
N GLY A 37 1.84 15.98 0.11
CA GLY A 37 1.69 17.02 1.13
C GLY A 37 0.50 17.92 0.78
N LEU A 38 -0.56 17.90 1.58
CA LEU A 38 -1.78 18.68 1.35
C LEU A 38 -1.65 20.11 1.85
N SER A 39 -0.87 20.32 2.90
CA SER A 39 -0.62 21.64 3.48
C SER A 39 0.73 22.23 3.11
N GLY A 40 1.73 21.39 2.79
CA GLY A 40 3.08 21.83 2.46
C GLY A 40 3.95 20.76 1.83
N ARG A 41 5.24 20.78 2.15
CA ARG A 41 6.26 19.89 1.61
C ARG A 41 6.78 18.97 2.70
N PHE A 42 7.06 17.72 2.34
CA PHE A 42 7.65 16.69 3.21
C PHE A 42 9.08 16.35 2.77
N ALA A 43 9.85 15.69 3.64
CA ALA A 43 11.12 15.09 3.27
C ALA A 43 10.97 13.58 3.01
N LEU A 44 11.61 13.11 1.96
CA LEU A 44 11.69 11.71 1.60
C LEU A 44 13.17 11.31 1.46
N HIS A 45 13.56 10.23 2.16
CA HIS A 45 14.90 9.67 2.09
C HIS A 45 14.81 8.28 1.47
N TRP A 46 15.75 7.92 0.57
CA TRP A 46 15.81 6.60 -0.04
C TRP A 46 17.22 6.26 -0.54
N GLY A 47 17.50 4.97 -0.74
CA GLY A 47 18.77 4.49 -1.25
C GLY A 47 19.97 4.95 -0.44
N ALA A 48 21.12 5.09 -1.09
CA ALA A 48 22.37 5.46 -0.43
C ALA A 48 22.45 6.99 -0.16
N GLY A 49 21.71 7.46 0.84
CA GLY A 49 21.79 8.86 1.31
C GLY A 49 21.07 9.89 0.45
N ARG A 50 20.22 9.48 -0.48
CA ARG A 50 19.36 10.41 -1.23
C ARG A 50 18.29 10.99 -0.33
N MET A 51 18.08 12.30 -0.42
CA MET A 51 17.03 13.01 0.31
C MET A 51 16.52 14.14 -0.55
N GLU A 52 15.21 14.24 -0.66
CA GLU A 52 14.54 15.37 -1.31
C GLU A 52 13.39 15.91 -0.47
N THR A 53 13.19 17.22 -0.58
CA THR A 53 12.00 17.90 -0.04
C THR A 53 11.06 18.18 -1.20
N CYS A 54 9.92 17.49 -1.24
CA CYS A 54 8.98 17.56 -2.35
C CYS A 54 7.53 17.69 -1.85
N ARG A 55 6.63 18.05 -2.74
CA ARG A 55 5.19 18.16 -2.43
C ARG A 55 4.45 16.85 -2.72
N SER A 56 4.97 16.07 -3.63
CA SER A 56 4.44 14.74 -3.95
C SER A 56 5.58 13.81 -4.35
N ALA A 57 5.40 12.51 -4.16
CA ALA A 57 6.34 11.50 -4.63
C ALA A 57 5.61 10.19 -4.91
N LEU A 58 6.05 9.49 -5.95
CA LEU A 58 5.72 8.09 -6.17
C LEU A 58 6.89 7.23 -5.69
N VAL A 59 6.62 6.23 -4.85
CA VAL A 59 7.61 5.27 -4.36
C VAL A 59 7.20 3.87 -4.82
N ALA A 60 8.12 3.15 -5.45
CA ALA A 60 7.88 1.81 -5.92
C ALA A 60 7.76 0.80 -4.77
N ALA A 61 7.04 -0.28 -5.02
CA ALA A 61 7.01 -1.43 -4.12
C ALA A 61 8.43 -1.98 -3.87
N GLY A 62 8.74 -2.30 -2.61
CA GLY A 62 10.03 -2.86 -2.20
C GLY A 62 11.19 -1.87 -2.11
N VAL A 63 10.98 -0.60 -2.41
CA VAL A 63 11.99 0.45 -2.20
C VAL A 63 12.02 0.83 -0.73
N GLU A 64 13.19 0.69 -0.12
CA GLU A 64 13.41 1.12 1.26
C GLU A 64 13.50 2.64 1.32
N HIS A 65 12.69 3.24 2.19
CA HIS A 65 12.59 4.69 2.34
C HIS A 65 12.21 5.11 3.76
N LEU A 66 12.46 6.38 4.07
CA LEU A 66 12.01 7.09 5.26
C LEU A 66 11.21 8.30 4.82
N PHE A 67 10.03 8.48 5.38
CA PHE A 67 9.13 9.58 5.10
C PHE A 67 8.98 10.48 6.33
N ASP A 68 9.32 11.74 6.19
CA ASP A 68 9.14 12.76 7.23
C ASP A 68 8.14 13.82 6.74
N PRO A 69 6.90 13.79 7.23
CA PRO A 69 5.87 14.77 6.85
C PRO A 69 6.14 16.18 7.36
N ARG A 70 7.06 16.39 8.30
CA ARG A 70 7.39 17.69 8.89
C ARG A 70 6.19 18.44 9.50
N GLY A 71 5.24 17.68 10.08
CA GLY A 71 4.01 18.23 10.64
C GLY A 71 2.94 18.59 9.61
N GLU A 72 3.14 18.25 8.34
CA GLU A 72 2.16 18.49 7.29
C GLU A 72 1.02 17.46 7.29
N VAL A 73 -0.15 17.92 6.89
CA VAL A 73 -1.25 17.01 6.55
C VAL A 73 -0.93 16.36 5.22
N VAL A 74 -1.00 15.03 5.18
CA VAL A 74 -0.61 14.24 4.01
C VAL A 74 -1.75 13.37 3.51
N ALA A 75 -1.71 13.04 2.23
CA ALA A 75 -2.46 11.96 1.64
C ALA A 75 -1.48 10.87 1.15
N LEU A 76 -1.76 9.63 1.53
CA LEU A 76 -1.00 8.44 1.17
C LEU A 76 -1.91 7.51 0.39
N VAL A 77 -1.64 7.33 -0.91
CA VAL A 77 -2.41 6.42 -1.76
C VAL A 77 -1.57 5.18 -2.05
N TYR A 78 -1.91 4.09 -1.40
CA TYR A 78 -1.31 2.78 -1.64
C TYR A 78 -2.08 2.07 -2.74
N LEU A 79 -1.39 1.65 -3.81
CA LEU A 79 -1.99 0.90 -4.91
C LEU A 79 -1.86 -0.60 -4.66
N GLU A 80 -2.94 -1.36 -4.90
CA GLU A 80 -2.77 -2.81 -4.86
C GLU A 80 -1.72 -3.26 -5.87
N PRO A 81 -0.79 -4.14 -5.48
CA PRO A 81 0.34 -4.52 -6.34
C PRO A 81 -0.08 -5.14 -7.68
N ASP A 82 -1.28 -5.71 -7.74
CA ASP A 82 -1.86 -6.29 -8.96
C ASP A 82 -2.83 -5.36 -9.70
N SER A 83 -3.07 -4.14 -9.19
CA SER A 83 -3.89 -3.16 -9.90
C SER A 83 -3.27 -2.79 -11.26
N PRO A 84 -4.07 -2.46 -12.27
CA PRO A 84 -3.57 -2.03 -13.58
C PRO A 84 -2.59 -0.86 -13.48
N GLU A 85 -2.89 0.11 -12.61
CA GLU A 85 -2.05 1.29 -12.40
C GLU A 85 -0.69 0.93 -11.79
N ALA A 86 -0.68 0.14 -10.71
CA ALA A 86 0.57 -0.30 -10.07
C ALA A 86 1.47 -1.06 -11.06
N ARG A 87 0.87 -1.88 -11.90
CA ARG A 87 1.59 -2.69 -12.91
C ARG A 87 2.10 -1.83 -14.06
N SER A 88 1.33 -0.85 -14.52
CA SER A 88 1.75 0.11 -15.55
C SER A 88 2.93 0.97 -15.09
N LEU A 89 2.96 1.36 -13.82
CA LEU A 89 4.06 2.16 -13.23
C LEU A 89 5.39 1.38 -13.11
N ARG A 90 5.40 0.06 -13.18
CA ARG A 90 6.63 -0.73 -12.97
C ARG A 90 7.75 -0.36 -13.94
N GLY A 91 7.45 -0.22 -15.23
CA GLY A 91 8.43 0.19 -16.22
C GLY A 91 8.98 1.62 -15.98
N VAL A 92 8.16 2.50 -15.44
CA VAL A 92 8.57 3.86 -15.06
C VAL A 92 9.53 3.80 -13.88
N PHE A 93 9.18 3.07 -12.83
CA PHE A 93 10.04 2.90 -11.65
C PHE A 93 11.39 2.29 -11.98
N GLN A 94 11.45 1.30 -12.87
CA GLN A 94 12.70 0.68 -13.30
C GLN A 94 13.64 1.69 -13.97
N ARG A 95 13.13 2.60 -14.78
CA ARG A 95 13.93 3.64 -15.45
C ARG A 95 14.35 4.77 -14.52
N GLN A 96 13.57 5.05 -13.48
CA GLN A 96 13.75 6.21 -12.58
C GLN A 96 14.36 5.84 -11.21
N GLY A 97 14.80 4.60 -11.03
CA GLY A 97 15.42 4.16 -9.77
C GLY A 97 14.44 4.00 -8.60
N GLY A 98 13.15 3.80 -8.89
CA GLY A 98 12.15 3.41 -7.91
C GLY A 98 11.45 4.56 -7.15
N VAL A 99 11.93 5.81 -7.26
CA VAL A 99 11.32 6.98 -6.64
C VAL A 99 11.22 8.11 -7.66
N LEU A 100 10.05 8.73 -7.75
CA LEU A 100 9.79 9.91 -8.58
C LEU A 100 9.29 11.04 -7.68
N PRO A 101 10.14 12.01 -7.33
CA PRO A 101 9.71 13.20 -6.58
C PRO A 101 8.94 14.18 -7.47
N ASP A 102 8.21 15.09 -6.82
CA ASP A 102 7.43 16.17 -7.43
C ASP A 102 6.51 15.74 -8.57
N VAL A 103 5.79 14.65 -8.36
CA VAL A 103 4.70 14.23 -9.24
C VAL A 103 3.60 15.28 -9.19
N ALA A 104 3.36 15.98 -10.31
CA ALA A 104 2.36 17.06 -10.36
C ALA A 104 0.96 16.52 -10.04
N ALA A 105 0.35 17.03 -8.98
CA ALA A 105 -1.05 16.77 -8.69
C ALA A 105 -1.93 17.71 -9.53
N PRO A 106 -3.06 17.26 -10.12
CA PRO A 106 -4.03 18.10 -10.79
C PRO A 106 -4.60 19.17 -9.86
N VAL A 107 -4.97 20.32 -10.43
CA VAL A 107 -5.73 21.32 -9.70
C VAL A 107 -7.03 20.72 -9.19
N GLY A 108 -7.31 20.85 -7.89
CA GLY A 108 -8.49 20.26 -7.27
C GLY A 108 -8.29 18.86 -6.67
N ALA A 109 -7.15 18.20 -6.88
CA ALA A 109 -6.83 16.90 -6.29
C ALA A 109 -6.97 16.90 -4.75
N ARG A 110 -6.71 18.01 -4.10
CA ARG A 110 -6.88 18.17 -2.65
C ARG A 110 -8.32 17.90 -2.20
N ALA A 111 -9.30 18.53 -2.85
CA ALA A 111 -10.71 18.34 -2.51
C ALA A 111 -11.17 16.92 -2.80
N ALA A 112 -10.72 16.33 -3.91
CA ALA A 112 -11.02 14.96 -4.27
C ALA A 112 -10.44 13.94 -3.27
N ILE A 113 -9.21 14.17 -2.78
CA ILE A 113 -8.55 13.31 -1.79
C ILE A 113 -9.18 13.47 -0.41
N GLU A 114 -9.54 14.68 -0.02
CA GLU A 114 -10.19 14.95 1.26
C GLU A 114 -11.63 14.40 1.32
N GLY A 115 -12.25 14.14 0.17
CA GLY A 115 -13.62 13.64 0.05
C GLY A 115 -13.70 12.10 0.08
N HIS A 116 -13.50 11.48 -1.06
CA HIS A 116 -13.67 10.04 -1.25
C HIS A 116 -12.65 9.44 -2.21
N LEU A 117 -12.21 8.22 -1.92
CA LEU A 117 -11.32 7.46 -2.80
C LEU A 117 -11.87 7.34 -4.24
N ARG A 118 -13.20 7.21 -4.40
CA ARG A 118 -13.86 7.13 -5.72
C ARG A 118 -13.81 8.44 -6.50
N ALA A 119 -13.73 9.58 -5.81
CA ALA A 119 -13.58 10.88 -6.43
C ALA A 119 -12.13 11.20 -6.83
N PHE A 120 -11.19 10.33 -6.47
CA PHE A 120 -9.77 10.48 -6.74
C PHE A 120 -9.39 9.84 -8.08
N ASP A 121 -9.32 10.65 -9.12
CA ASP A 121 -8.94 10.21 -10.46
C ASP A 121 -7.42 10.01 -10.56
N LEU A 122 -6.97 8.81 -10.19
CA LEU A 122 -5.57 8.42 -10.25
C LEU A 122 -5.00 8.42 -11.70
N PRO A 123 -5.72 7.94 -12.72
CA PRO A 123 -5.31 8.09 -14.12
C PRO A 123 -5.05 9.54 -14.53
N ALA A 124 -5.92 10.48 -14.18
CA ALA A 124 -5.69 11.89 -14.48
C ALA A 124 -4.48 12.46 -13.74
N LEU A 125 -4.32 12.09 -12.45
CA LEU A 125 -3.19 12.50 -11.64
C LEU A 125 -1.84 11.99 -12.17
N LEU A 126 -1.83 10.76 -12.62
CA LEU A 126 -0.65 10.04 -13.08
C LEU A 126 -0.55 9.92 -14.61
N HIS A 127 -1.33 10.69 -15.37
CA HIS A 127 -1.42 10.56 -16.84
C HIS A 127 -0.06 10.56 -17.54
N ARG A 128 0.92 11.30 -17.05
CA ARG A 128 2.29 11.32 -17.58
C ARG A 128 3.05 10.01 -17.42
N TYR A 129 2.61 9.16 -16.50
CA TYR A 129 3.27 7.91 -16.11
C TYR A 129 2.49 6.66 -16.52
N LEU A 130 1.18 6.78 -16.75
CA LEU A 130 0.28 5.69 -17.13
C LEU A 130 0.08 5.63 -18.65
N LEU A 131 1.18 5.79 -19.43
CA LEU A 131 1.14 5.87 -20.88
C LEU A 131 0.80 4.55 -21.57
N GLN A 132 0.99 3.43 -20.88
CA GLN A 132 0.74 2.09 -21.44
C GLN A 132 -0.09 1.27 -20.45
N ALA A 133 -1.11 0.61 -20.97
CA ALA A 133 -1.86 -0.35 -20.19
C ALA A 133 -0.96 -1.53 -19.77
N ALA A 134 -1.09 -1.97 -18.53
CA ALA A 134 -0.40 -3.18 -18.09
C ALA A 134 -0.93 -4.41 -18.86
N PRO A 135 -0.07 -5.34 -19.29
CA PRO A 135 -0.53 -6.60 -19.89
C PRO A 135 -1.38 -7.37 -18.88
N PRO A 136 -2.28 -8.26 -19.32
CA PRO A 136 -3.06 -9.10 -18.41
C PRO A 136 -2.12 -9.92 -17.51
N LEU A 137 -2.55 -10.17 -16.25
CA LEU A 137 -1.83 -11.05 -15.34
C LEU A 137 -1.82 -12.49 -15.86
N ASP A 138 -0.72 -13.21 -15.62
CA ASP A 138 -0.71 -14.67 -15.80
C ASP A 138 -1.88 -15.29 -15.02
N PRO A 139 -2.74 -16.10 -15.65
CA PRO A 139 -3.92 -16.68 -15.02
C PRO A 139 -3.64 -17.49 -13.75
N ARG A 140 -2.44 -18.07 -13.65
CA ARG A 140 -1.99 -18.81 -12.46
C ARG A 140 -1.74 -17.89 -11.27
N VAL A 141 -1.15 -16.72 -11.53
CA VAL A 141 -0.96 -15.67 -10.51
C VAL A 141 -2.31 -15.09 -10.11
N ALA A 142 -3.16 -14.75 -11.08
CA ALA A 142 -4.51 -14.22 -10.81
C ALA A 142 -5.33 -15.17 -9.92
N ARG A 143 -5.30 -16.50 -10.20
CA ARG A 143 -5.95 -17.52 -9.37
C ARG A 143 -5.39 -17.56 -7.95
N SER A 144 -4.07 -17.44 -7.81
CA SER A 144 -3.40 -17.43 -6.49
C SER A 144 -3.75 -16.18 -5.68
N LEU A 145 -3.87 -15.01 -6.31
CA LEU A 145 -4.30 -13.78 -5.68
C LEU A 145 -5.73 -13.86 -5.15
N HIS A 146 -6.63 -14.49 -5.90
CA HIS A 146 -8.00 -14.74 -5.44
C HIS A 146 -8.03 -15.55 -4.13
N VAL A 147 -7.18 -16.56 -4.01
CA VAL A 147 -7.06 -17.38 -2.78
C VAL A 147 -6.46 -16.54 -1.63
N LEU A 148 -5.41 -15.76 -1.91
CA LEU A 148 -4.73 -14.93 -0.91
C LEU A 148 -5.61 -13.81 -0.33
N ARG A 149 -6.54 -13.28 -1.12
CA ARG A 149 -7.48 -12.23 -0.69
C ARG A 149 -8.65 -12.77 0.16
N ARG A 150 -8.86 -14.08 0.16
CA ARG A 150 -9.95 -14.73 0.90
C ARG A 150 -9.41 -15.88 1.76
N PRO A 151 -8.53 -15.60 2.73
CA PRO A 151 -7.85 -16.63 3.51
C PRO A 151 -8.81 -17.57 4.24
N GLN A 152 -9.94 -17.06 4.71
CA GLN A 152 -10.96 -17.82 5.45
C GLN A 152 -11.65 -18.90 4.57
N GLN A 153 -11.65 -18.74 3.24
CA GLN A 153 -12.28 -19.70 2.32
C GLN A 153 -11.35 -20.85 1.91
N ALA A 154 -10.05 -20.77 2.24
CA ALA A 154 -9.08 -21.79 1.84
C ALA A 154 -7.94 -21.97 2.87
N PRO A 155 -8.26 -22.35 4.12
CA PRO A 155 -7.29 -22.33 5.23
C PRO A 155 -6.04 -23.20 5.00
N GLY A 156 -6.10 -24.29 4.28
CA GLY A 156 -4.93 -25.13 4.00
C GLY A 156 -4.12 -24.75 2.76
N ARG A 157 -4.60 -23.83 1.94
CA ARG A 157 -4.00 -23.48 0.64
C ARG A 157 -3.10 -22.26 0.66
N LEU A 158 -3.04 -21.55 1.77
CA LEU A 158 -2.26 -20.32 1.90
C LEU A 158 -0.75 -20.55 1.97
N ALA A 159 -0.29 -21.75 2.32
CA ALA A 159 1.12 -22.09 2.26
C ALA A 159 1.64 -22.00 0.81
N ARG A 160 2.89 -21.57 0.65
CA ARG A 160 3.54 -21.47 -0.67
C ARG A 160 3.38 -22.74 -1.51
N ALA A 161 3.55 -23.91 -0.89
CA ALA A 161 3.39 -25.19 -1.57
C ALA A 161 1.95 -25.41 -2.05
N GLY A 162 0.94 -25.05 -1.24
CA GLY A 162 -0.47 -25.17 -1.59
C GLY A 162 -0.88 -24.25 -2.74
N LEU A 163 -0.38 -23.00 -2.76
CA LEU A 163 -0.60 -22.07 -3.87
C LEU A 163 0.04 -22.59 -5.17
N ALA A 164 1.28 -23.07 -5.10
CA ALA A 164 2.01 -23.59 -6.24
C ALA A 164 1.34 -24.86 -6.81
N SER A 165 0.96 -25.82 -5.97
CA SER A 165 0.28 -27.03 -6.39
C SER A 165 -1.10 -26.75 -6.98
N GLY A 166 -1.83 -25.76 -6.45
CA GLY A 166 -3.13 -25.32 -6.97
C GLY A 166 -3.08 -24.76 -8.41
N VAL A 167 -1.88 -24.41 -8.90
CA VAL A 167 -1.62 -23.94 -10.27
C VAL A 167 -0.63 -24.82 -11.03
N GLN A 168 -0.41 -26.06 -10.56
CA GLN A 168 0.44 -27.09 -11.19
C GLN A 168 1.90 -26.65 -11.40
N LEU A 169 2.46 -25.88 -10.45
CA LEU A 169 3.85 -25.45 -10.46
C LEU A 169 4.61 -25.98 -9.23
N SER A 170 5.93 -26.13 -9.38
CA SER A 170 6.80 -26.26 -8.21
C SER A 170 6.83 -24.95 -7.42
N ALA A 171 7.09 -25.01 -6.12
CA ALA A 171 7.18 -23.84 -5.26
C ALA A 171 8.21 -22.80 -5.73
N SER A 172 9.32 -23.28 -6.32
CA SER A 172 10.35 -22.39 -6.89
C SER A 172 9.84 -21.67 -8.14
N ARG A 173 9.29 -22.40 -9.11
CA ARG A 173 8.74 -21.82 -10.34
C ARG A 173 7.60 -20.85 -10.04
N PHE A 174 6.73 -21.17 -9.08
CA PHE A 174 5.67 -20.28 -8.65
C PHE A 174 6.22 -18.97 -8.07
N ASN A 175 7.24 -19.03 -7.20
CA ASN A 175 7.86 -17.83 -6.65
C ASN A 175 8.46 -16.93 -7.73
N HIS A 176 9.16 -17.52 -8.70
CA HIS A 176 9.72 -16.77 -9.83
C HIS A 176 8.63 -16.09 -10.65
N LEU A 177 7.60 -16.84 -11.03
CA LEU A 177 6.46 -16.33 -11.77
C LEU A 177 5.75 -15.21 -11.00
N PHE A 178 5.44 -15.45 -9.72
CA PHE A 178 4.77 -14.46 -8.87
C PHE A 178 5.57 -13.15 -8.78
N ARG A 179 6.89 -13.26 -8.55
CA ARG A 179 7.76 -12.07 -8.49
C ARG A 179 7.87 -11.36 -9.83
N ALA A 180 7.93 -12.08 -10.93
CA ALA A 180 7.94 -11.50 -12.28
C ALA A 180 6.65 -10.74 -12.56
N GLU A 181 5.50 -11.30 -12.23
CA GLU A 181 4.17 -10.71 -12.44
C GLU A 181 3.84 -9.58 -11.47
N MET A 182 4.21 -9.71 -10.20
CA MET A 182 3.81 -8.78 -9.13
C MET A 182 4.87 -7.72 -8.80
N GLY A 183 6.13 -7.91 -9.22
CA GLY A 183 7.26 -7.04 -8.87
C GLY A 183 7.75 -7.21 -7.43
N VAL A 184 7.04 -7.96 -6.59
CA VAL A 184 7.36 -8.21 -5.18
C VAL A 184 7.31 -9.69 -4.86
N SER A 185 7.96 -10.09 -3.75
CA SER A 185 7.92 -11.49 -3.32
C SER A 185 6.53 -11.89 -2.81
N LEU A 186 6.18 -13.17 -2.95
CA LEU A 186 4.95 -13.73 -2.35
C LEU A 186 4.89 -13.46 -0.83
N ARG A 187 6.02 -13.53 -0.13
CA ARG A 187 6.10 -13.23 1.31
C ARG A 187 5.71 -11.78 1.60
N SER A 188 6.27 -10.82 0.87
CA SER A 188 5.97 -9.40 1.05
C SER A 188 4.50 -9.10 0.72
N TYR A 189 3.97 -9.69 -0.35
CA TYR A 189 2.57 -9.55 -0.72
C TYR A 189 1.63 -10.11 0.37
N ARG A 190 1.95 -11.26 0.97
CA ARG A 190 1.13 -11.84 2.06
C ARG A 190 1.09 -10.93 3.27
N VAL A 191 2.24 -10.39 3.69
CA VAL A 191 2.30 -9.43 4.80
C VAL A 191 1.43 -8.22 4.49
N TRP A 192 1.54 -7.67 3.28
CA TRP A 192 0.70 -6.57 2.82
C TRP A 192 -0.79 -6.90 2.93
N SER A 193 -1.21 -8.06 2.40
CA SER A 193 -2.61 -8.51 2.45
C SER A 193 -3.11 -8.67 3.89
N GLN A 194 -2.31 -9.27 4.79
CA GLN A 194 -2.67 -9.43 6.19
C GLN A 194 -2.82 -8.08 6.90
N VAL A 195 -1.87 -7.17 6.72
CA VAL A 195 -1.94 -5.83 7.29
C VAL A 195 -3.17 -5.07 6.77
N ARG A 196 -3.46 -5.19 5.48
CA ARG A 196 -4.63 -4.57 4.87
C ARG A 196 -5.95 -5.12 5.43
N LEU A 197 -6.05 -6.44 5.61
CA LEU A 197 -7.19 -7.07 6.27
C LEU A 197 -7.34 -6.61 7.72
N ALA A 198 -6.23 -6.50 8.47
CA ALA A 198 -6.26 -5.96 9.83
C ALA A 198 -6.79 -4.51 9.84
N MET A 199 -6.35 -3.67 8.91
CA MET A 199 -6.87 -2.30 8.79
C MET A 199 -8.36 -2.27 8.43
N ALA A 200 -8.84 -3.19 7.59
CA ALA A 200 -10.27 -3.32 7.30
C ALA A 200 -11.08 -3.73 8.55
N GLY A 201 -10.51 -4.54 9.42
CA GLY A 201 -11.13 -4.91 10.70
C GLY A 201 -11.41 -3.72 11.63
N LEU A 202 -10.66 -2.61 11.47
CA LEU A 202 -10.90 -1.39 12.26
C LEU A 202 -12.21 -0.68 11.91
N ALA A 203 -12.79 -0.94 10.75
CA ALA A 203 -14.13 -0.45 10.40
C ALA A 203 -15.22 -1.13 11.24
N VAL A 204 -14.93 -2.34 11.75
CA VAL A 204 -15.86 -3.13 12.60
C VAL A 204 -15.57 -2.91 14.08
N SER A 205 -14.30 -2.88 14.48
CA SER A 205 -13.87 -2.69 15.87
C SER A 205 -12.60 -1.84 15.94
N PRO A 206 -12.55 -0.77 16.77
CA PRO A 206 -11.38 0.09 16.92
C PRO A 206 -10.25 -0.56 17.75
N ARG A 207 -10.42 -1.80 18.18
CA ARG A 207 -9.43 -2.51 19.01
C ARG A 207 -8.35 -3.14 18.15
N LEU A 208 -7.10 -2.86 18.49
CA LEU A 208 -5.95 -3.45 17.77
C LEU A 208 -5.89 -4.99 17.88
N THR A 209 -6.41 -5.56 18.95
CA THR A 209 -6.51 -7.02 19.11
C THR A 209 -7.47 -7.63 18.09
N ASP A 210 -8.64 -7.02 17.90
CA ASP A 210 -9.63 -7.48 16.94
C ASP A 210 -9.14 -7.29 15.51
N ALA A 211 -8.48 -6.16 15.24
CA ALA A 211 -7.82 -5.91 13.95
C ALA A 211 -6.73 -6.96 13.64
N ALA A 212 -5.91 -7.33 14.63
CA ALA A 212 -4.91 -8.37 14.48
C ALA A 212 -5.53 -9.72 14.10
N LEU A 213 -6.58 -10.13 14.79
CA LEU A 213 -7.31 -11.36 14.49
C LEU A 213 -7.94 -11.32 13.09
N HIS A 214 -8.52 -10.17 12.71
CA HIS A 214 -9.10 -9.99 11.37
C HIS A 214 -8.05 -10.13 10.25
N GLY A 215 -6.82 -9.70 10.51
CA GLY A 215 -5.67 -9.83 9.61
C GLY A 215 -4.94 -11.17 9.66
N ASP A 216 -5.48 -12.16 10.39
CA ASP A 216 -4.83 -13.48 10.58
C ASP A 216 -3.43 -13.38 11.21
N PHE A 217 -3.25 -12.44 12.14
CA PHE A 217 -2.06 -12.37 13.00
C PHE A 217 -2.28 -13.17 14.27
N ALA A 218 -1.21 -13.78 14.79
CA ALA A 218 -1.26 -14.59 16.01
C ALA A 218 -1.73 -13.79 17.23
N ASP A 219 -1.31 -12.52 17.32
CA ASP A 219 -1.64 -11.60 18.39
C ASP A 219 -1.38 -10.13 17.96
N SER A 220 -1.78 -9.18 18.81
CA SER A 220 -1.57 -7.75 18.57
C SER A 220 -0.10 -7.33 18.58
N ALA A 221 0.78 -8.07 19.27
CA ALA A 221 2.22 -7.79 19.27
C ALA A 221 2.83 -8.20 17.93
N HIS A 222 2.42 -9.36 17.36
CA HIS A 222 2.80 -9.78 16.01
C HIS A 222 2.33 -8.77 14.97
N PHE A 223 1.05 -8.36 15.02
CA PHE A 223 0.53 -7.31 14.15
C PHE A 223 1.36 -6.02 14.26
N SER A 224 1.65 -5.56 15.48
CA SER A 224 2.42 -4.34 15.70
C SER A 224 3.83 -4.39 15.12
N ARG A 225 4.50 -5.53 15.25
CA ARG A 225 5.84 -5.74 14.63
C ARG A 225 5.75 -5.68 13.11
N MET A 226 4.79 -6.40 12.51
CA MET A 226 4.63 -6.45 11.05
C MET A 226 4.20 -5.09 10.49
N PHE A 227 3.30 -4.38 11.17
CA PHE A 227 2.89 -3.01 10.80
C PHE A 227 4.09 -2.06 10.82
N ARG A 228 4.91 -2.11 11.89
CA ARG A 228 6.11 -1.28 12.00
C ARG A 228 7.15 -1.59 10.91
N GLN A 229 7.34 -2.86 10.57
CA GLN A 229 8.23 -3.25 9.47
C GLN A 229 7.69 -2.77 8.11
N THR A 230 6.37 -2.70 7.94
CA THR A 230 5.72 -2.31 6.69
C THR A 230 5.65 -0.79 6.52
N PHE A 231 5.39 -0.02 7.60
CA PHE A 231 5.14 1.41 7.51
C PHE A 231 6.14 2.29 8.28
N GLY A 232 7.13 1.69 8.94
CA GLY A 232 8.14 2.42 9.71
C GLY A 232 7.63 3.07 10.99
N MET A 233 6.38 2.83 11.39
CA MET A 233 5.75 3.43 12.56
C MET A 233 4.82 2.45 13.27
N THR A 234 4.41 2.76 14.51
CA THR A 234 3.55 1.87 15.27
C THR A 234 2.09 1.98 14.81
N PRO A 235 1.28 0.90 14.89
CA PRO A 235 -0.16 1.00 14.61
C PRO A 235 -0.83 2.08 15.45
N SER A 236 -0.47 2.21 16.72
CA SER A 236 -1.08 3.15 17.65
C SER A 236 -0.90 4.61 17.24
N SER A 237 0.23 4.96 16.62
CA SER A 237 0.49 6.35 16.20
C SER A 237 -0.35 6.78 15.00
N VAL A 238 -0.86 5.82 14.22
CA VAL A 238 -1.66 6.08 13.02
C VAL A 238 -3.13 5.77 13.25
N LEU A 239 -3.41 4.63 13.87
CA LEU A 239 -4.77 4.08 13.93
C LEU A 239 -5.58 4.64 15.11
N LYS A 240 -4.93 5.00 16.25
CA LYS A 240 -5.64 5.67 17.35
C LYS A 240 -6.22 7.05 16.99
N PRO A 241 -5.51 7.89 16.19
CA PRO A 241 -6.06 9.17 15.74
C PRO A 241 -7.13 9.07 14.67
N LEU A 242 -7.36 7.87 14.09
CA LEU A 242 -8.40 7.70 13.06
C LEU A 242 -9.78 8.05 13.61
N LYS A 243 -10.51 8.88 12.89
CA LYS A 243 -11.91 9.23 13.17
C LYS A 243 -12.87 8.45 12.30
N GLN A 244 -12.40 7.97 11.16
CA GLN A 244 -13.23 7.25 10.20
C GLN A 244 -12.42 6.21 9.45
N VAL A 245 -12.98 5.02 9.33
CA VAL A 245 -12.52 3.97 8.41
C VAL A 245 -13.68 3.64 7.48
N THR A 246 -13.47 3.78 6.19
CA THR A 246 -14.48 3.53 5.15
C THR A 246 -14.03 2.38 4.28
N LEU A 247 -14.91 1.41 4.05
CA LEU A 247 -14.71 0.35 3.07
C LEU A 247 -15.51 0.69 1.82
N LEU A 248 -14.89 0.57 0.66
CA LEU A 248 -15.53 0.74 -0.65
C LEU A 248 -15.52 -0.60 -1.38
N ASP A 249 -16.67 -0.98 -1.91
CA ASP A 249 -16.88 -2.19 -2.72
C ASP A 249 -16.28 -2.07 -4.13
#